data_b1880dbdc9613952bce037ae241eb9fa
#
_entry.id   b1880dbdc9613952bce037ae241eb9fa
#
_cell.length_a   1.000
_cell.length_b   1.000
_cell.length_c   1.000
_cell.angle_alpha   90.00
_cell.angle_beta   90.00
_cell.angle_gamma   90.00
#
_symmetry.space_group_name_H-M   'P 1'
#
loop_
_entity.id
_entity.type
_entity.pdbx_description
1 polymer ?
#
loop_
_entity_poly.entity_id
_entity_poly.type
_entity_poly.pdbx_seq_one_letter_code
_entity_poly.pdbx_strand_id
1 'polypeptide(L)' 'MDGPHVRTLQNALEIVVTKERLAAALNVTMDELETYLVGEKPLPDQVFLDALDIVATKPR' A
#
# COMPACT_ATOMS: atom_id res chain seq x y z
N MET A 1 -7.83 -6.43 12.97
CA MET A 1 -6.92 -7.56 12.67
C MET A 1 -6.27 -7.33 11.31
N ASP A 2 -4.96 -7.47 11.26
CA ASP A 2 -4.24 -7.21 10.03
C ASP A 2 -4.36 -8.38 9.07
N GLY A 3 -4.88 -8.10 7.88
CA GLY A 3 -4.90 -9.10 6.83
C GLY A 3 -3.64 -9.04 5.99
N PRO A 4 -3.47 -10.02 5.08
CA PRO A 4 -2.31 -10.01 4.19
C PRO A 4 -2.23 -8.76 3.33
N HIS A 5 -3.38 -8.19 2.96
CA HIS A 5 -3.41 -6.97 2.15
C HIS A 5 -2.82 -5.79 2.90
N VAL A 6 -3.16 -5.66 4.20
CA VAL A 6 -2.63 -4.58 5.01
C VAL A 6 -1.13 -4.74 5.20
N ARG A 7 -0.66 -5.96 5.43
CA ARG A 7 0.77 -6.20 5.60
C ARG A 7 1.55 -5.89 4.34
N THR A 8 1.01 -6.26 3.19
CA THR A 8 1.65 -5.95 1.91
C THR A 8 1.74 -4.44 1.74
N LEU A 9 0.67 -3.73 2.09
CA LEU A 9 0.65 -2.28 1.98
C LEU A 9 1.67 -1.64 2.92
N GLN A 10 1.78 -2.14 4.15
CA GLN A 10 2.77 -1.65 5.10
C GLN A 10 4.19 -1.89 4.61
N ASN A 11 4.46 -3.04 4.01
CA ASN A 11 5.76 -3.33 3.44
C ASN A 11 6.09 -2.39 2.29
N ALA A 12 5.11 -2.10 1.43
CA ALA A 12 5.29 -1.15 0.34
C ALA A 12 5.59 0.24 0.90
N LEU A 13 4.91 0.62 1.98
CA LEU A 13 5.16 1.91 2.61
C LEU A 13 6.61 2.02 3.11
N GLU A 14 7.13 0.96 3.70
CA GLU A 14 8.52 0.97 4.16
C GLU A 14 9.51 1.14 3.01
N ILE A 15 9.19 0.56 1.87
CA ILE A 15 10.06 0.63 0.70
C ILE A 15 10.07 2.04 0.11
N VAL A 16 8.90 2.67 -0.01
CA VAL A 16 8.83 4.03 -0.59
C VAL A 16 9.05 5.12 0.46
N VAL A 17 9.07 4.76 1.74
CA VAL A 17 9.41 5.60 2.87
C VAL A 17 8.28 6.52 3.32
N THR A 18 7.57 7.18 2.41
CA THR A 18 6.52 8.13 2.78
C THR A 18 5.17 7.70 2.27
N LYS A 19 4.12 8.08 3.03
CA LYS A 19 2.74 7.81 2.62
C LYS A 19 2.40 8.53 1.32
N GLU A 20 2.92 9.74 1.16
CA GLU A 20 2.66 10.52 -0.05
C GLU A 20 3.17 9.81 -1.28
N ARG A 21 4.37 9.26 -1.20
CA ARG A 21 4.94 8.50 -2.31
C ARG A 21 4.14 7.25 -2.58
N LEU A 22 3.70 6.58 -1.52
CA LEU A 22 2.91 5.37 -1.69
C LEU A 22 1.56 5.68 -2.34
N ALA A 23 0.89 6.75 -1.88
CA ALA A 23 -0.37 7.14 -2.48
C ALA A 23 -0.21 7.46 -3.96
N ALA A 24 0.85 8.15 -4.32
CA ALA A 24 1.12 8.45 -5.73
C ALA A 24 1.39 7.18 -6.53
N ALA A 25 2.18 6.27 -5.97
CA ALA A 25 2.50 5.02 -6.65
C ALA A 25 1.27 4.14 -6.86
N LEU A 26 0.33 4.18 -5.91
CA LEU A 26 -0.89 3.39 -5.99
C LEU A 26 -2.02 4.14 -6.69
N ASN A 27 -1.81 5.40 -7.01
CA ASN A 27 -2.81 6.26 -7.66
C ASN A 27 -4.08 6.37 -6.81
N VAL A 28 -3.90 6.57 -5.51
CA VAL A 28 -5.00 6.78 -4.56
C VAL A 28 -4.76 8.08 -3.80
N THR A 29 -5.81 8.57 -3.14
CA THR A 29 -5.65 9.75 -2.29
C THR A 29 -5.03 9.37 -0.96
N MET A 30 -4.53 10.38 -0.24
CA MET A 30 -4.00 10.13 1.11
C MET A 30 -5.07 9.59 2.04
N ASP A 31 -6.29 10.11 1.95
CA ASP A 31 -7.39 9.63 2.77
C ASP A 31 -7.69 8.16 2.49
N GLU A 32 -7.72 7.78 1.22
CA GLU A 32 -7.93 6.39 0.84
C GLU A 32 -6.81 5.50 1.36
N LEU A 33 -5.58 5.97 1.22
CA LEU A 33 -4.44 5.20 1.67
C LEU A 33 -4.51 4.95 3.18
N GLU A 34 -4.81 5.97 3.96
CA GLU A 34 -4.92 5.81 5.40
C GLU A 34 -6.04 4.85 5.78
N THR A 35 -7.16 4.90 5.07
CA THR A 35 -8.27 3.98 5.29
C THR A 35 -7.83 2.53 5.07
N TYR A 36 -7.04 2.30 4.02
CA TYR A 36 -6.52 0.97 3.74
C TYR A 36 -5.50 0.54 4.80
N LEU A 37 -4.65 1.45 5.23
CA LEU A 37 -3.60 1.12 6.20
C LEU A 37 -4.15 0.71 7.56
N VAL A 38 -5.26 1.31 7.97
CA VAL A 38 -5.90 0.95 9.24
C VAL A 38 -6.85 -0.23 9.10
N GLY A 39 -7.08 -0.71 7.88
CA GLY A 39 -7.91 -1.89 7.65
C GLY A 39 -9.40 -1.63 7.65
N GLU A 40 -9.83 -0.38 7.51
CA GLU A 40 -11.25 -0.06 7.48
C GLU A 40 -11.93 -0.49 6.20
N LYS A 41 -11.19 -0.51 5.09
CA LYS A 41 -11.71 -0.93 3.80
C LYS A 41 -10.79 -1.97 3.19
N PRO A 42 -11.34 -2.94 2.47
CA PRO A 42 -10.49 -3.89 1.76
C PRO A 42 -9.79 -3.19 0.59
N LEU A 43 -8.59 -3.65 0.28
CA LEU A 43 -7.88 -3.13 -0.87
C LEU A 43 -8.53 -3.63 -2.15
N PRO A 44 -8.80 -2.75 -3.13
CA PRO A 44 -9.16 -3.22 -4.47
C PRO A 44 -8.01 -4.05 -5.05
N ASP A 45 -8.37 -4.98 -5.94
CA ASP A 45 -7.37 -5.87 -6.54
C ASP A 45 -6.23 -5.07 -7.20
N GLN A 46 -6.58 -4.00 -7.90
CA GLN A 46 -5.57 -3.20 -8.60
C GLN A 46 -4.59 -2.57 -7.61
N VAL A 47 -5.10 -2.05 -6.50
CA VAL A 47 -4.24 -1.44 -5.49
C VAL A 47 -3.34 -2.50 -4.86
N PHE A 48 -3.88 -3.67 -4.58
CA PHE A 48 -3.11 -4.76 -4.01
C PHE A 48 -1.99 -5.20 -4.98
N LEU A 49 -2.32 -5.33 -6.25
CA LEU A 49 -1.33 -5.71 -7.26
C LEU A 49 -0.23 -4.66 -7.38
N ASP A 50 -0.60 -3.39 -7.34
CA ASP A 50 0.38 -2.32 -7.39
C ASP A 50 1.30 -2.35 -6.17
N ALA A 51 0.74 -2.62 -5.00
CA ALA A 51 1.54 -2.74 -3.78
C ALA A 51 2.48 -3.93 -3.85
N LEU A 52 2.00 -5.06 -4.37
CA LEU A 52 2.85 -6.24 -4.56
C LEU A 52 4.01 -5.95 -5.52
N ASP A 53 3.73 -5.19 -6.57
CA ASP A 53 4.75 -4.82 -7.53
C ASP A 53 5.85 -4.00 -6.85
N ILE A 54 5.48 -3.07 -5.99
CA ILE A 54 6.45 -2.28 -5.23
C ILE A 54 7.31 -3.18 -4.37
N VAL A 55 6.68 -4.12 -3.65
CA VAL A 55 7.41 -5.04 -2.77
C VAL A 55 8.34 -5.94 -3.58
N ALA A 56 7.88 -6.40 -4.74
CA ALA A 56 8.66 -7.30 -5.58
C ALA A 56 9.86 -6.61 -6.22
N THR A 57 9.77 -5.30 -6.45
CA THR A 57 10.83 -4.55 -7.14
C THR A 57 11.66 -3.71 -6.18
N LYS A 58 11.58 -3.98 -4.88
CA LYS A 58 12.32 -3.18 -3.92
C LYS A 58 13.82 -3.22 -4.23
N PRO A 59 14.51 -2.09 -4.08
CA PRO A 59 15.94 -2.07 -4.30
C PRO A 59 16.68 -2.81 -3.19
N ARG A 60 17.86 -3.18 -3.48
CA ARG A 60 18.73 -3.83 -2.52
C ARG A 60 19.66 -2.85 -1.88
#